data_92344f149675d670a10267ccb8eb6759
#
_entry.id   92344f149675d670a10267ccb8eb6759
#
_cell.length_a   1.000
_cell.length_b   1.000
_cell.length_c   1.000
_cell.angle_alpha   90.00
_cell.angle_beta   90.00
_cell.angle_gamma   90.00
#
_symmetry.space_group_name_H-M   'P 1'
#
loop_
_entity.id
_entity.type
_entity.pdbx_description
1 polymer ?
#
loop_
_entity_poly.entity_id
_entity_poly.type
_entity_poly.pdbx_seq_one_letter_code
_entity_poly.pdbx_strand_id
1 'polypeptide(L)'
;MRTLALALLTASVAASARSGEVKPEPCHFSHLEDGVMAIVHYGLNTYCDREWGYGDTSPSLFDPQKLDTDQWVDAMVAGGVRRVVMVAKHHDGFNLWPSKLNPGYTIADTPWKGGKGDLLKEVRDSCRRRGVAFGVYLSPWDRHQPEYARPAYVDYYHAQWDEILANYGPLCEIWLDGACGGDGWYGGAKERRAIPGAPWDYYRIPALIKKLHAAYPGAIVFGGEGPHSAVWVGNEAGVAPDSVWYATTRGFWETPECDTPLRRGWFWHCNESPKSLFYLVECYFASVGHGCVMNLGIAPNRDGLVGEDDVRRLKEFGDWVRAFNAVDFAADAKTERTDRSVTLRLVRPAKVNCLDAMEEIAEGQRITGWTFEAKVGDAWKTLAEGAAMGYRRLARFATVESAEFRLTVTAAKPGAKVGRVALRFAAPVARADDERSEPAPLWGGEVLSIREGTSANEMVFDFVNPSRVSAFRFRPESNNGVLIDRWELLTSADGKSWTKVEEGEFGNIKANPVPQWVYLKKPVRVRHLKIVGVHAIDAEPVWNRAAGGMLDLFDGFESARPK
;
A
#
# COMPACT_ATOMS: atom_id res chain seq x y z
N MET A 1 10.88 -24.63 -38.14
CA MET A 1 9.47 -24.34 -38.49
C MET A 1 8.59 -25.36 -37.78
N ARG A 2 7.97 -24.95 -36.70
CA ARG A 2 6.69 -25.44 -36.14
C ARG A 2 6.27 -24.49 -35.07
N THR A 3 5.40 -23.57 -35.43
CA THR A 3 4.71 -22.58 -34.63
C THR A 3 3.73 -23.30 -33.70
N LEU A 4 3.90 -23.17 -32.38
CA LEU A 4 2.85 -23.52 -31.43
C LEU A 4 2.05 -22.24 -31.13
N ALA A 5 0.82 -22.23 -31.59
CA ALA A 5 -0.17 -21.22 -31.26
C ALA A 5 -0.68 -21.48 -29.83
N LEU A 6 -0.50 -20.51 -28.95
CA LEU A 6 -1.08 -20.47 -27.61
C LEU A 6 -2.55 -20.04 -27.76
N ALA A 7 -3.46 -20.97 -27.61
CA ALA A 7 -4.89 -20.70 -27.60
C ALA A 7 -5.27 -20.08 -26.24
N LEU A 8 -5.57 -18.79 -26.23
CA LEU A 8 -6.30 -18.13 -25.16
C LEU A 8 -7.74 -18.67 -25.15
N LEU A 9 -8.08 -19.52 -24.19
CA LEU A 9 -9.47 -19.82 -23.87
C LEU A 9 -10.05 -18.61 -23.13
N THR A 10 -10.70 -17.72 -23.85
CA THR A 10 -11.66 -16.79 -23.27
C THR A 10 -12.93 -17.55 -22.94
N ALA A 11 -13.11 -17.94 -21.69
CA ALA A 11 -14.40 -18.38 -21.19
C ALA A 11 -15.35 -17.17 -21.16
N SER A 12 -16.14 -17.00 -22.19
CA SER A 12 -17.28 -16.08 -22.18
C SER A 12 -18.38 -16.67 -21.29
N VAL A 13 -18.34 -16.32 -20.00
CA VAL A 13 -19.53 -16.42 -19.17
C VAL A 13 -20.47 -15.31 -19.65
N ALA A 14 -21.54 -15.70 -20.31
CA ALA A 14 -22.63 -14.80 -20.63
C ALA A 14 -23.29 -14.36 -19.31
N ALA A 15 -22.78 -13.28 -18.71
CA ALA A 15 -23.47 -12.56 -17.68
C ALA A 15 -24.71 -11.92 -18.36
N SER A 16 -25.89 -12.33 -17.95
CA SER A 16 -27.13 -11.65 -18.32
C SER A 16 -26.96 -10.19 -17.88
N ALA A 17 -26.75 -9.31 -18.85
CA ALA A 17 -26.66 -7.87 -18.62
C ALA A 17 -27.95 -7.43 -17.92
N ARG A 18 -27.91 -7.13 -16.63
CA ARG A 18 -28.90 -6.30 -15.97
C ARG A 18 -28.84 -4.95 -16.70
N SER A 19 -29.91 -4.59 -17.38
CA SER A 19 -30.02 -3.39 -18.22
C SER A 19 -30.16 -2.08 -17.39
N GLY A 20 -29.47 -1.99 -16.25
CA GLY A 20 -29.40 -0.82 -15.37
C GLY A 20 -27.97 -0.30 -15.27
N GLU A 21 -27.82 1.03 -15.29
CA GLU A 21 -26.52 1.66 -15.04
C GLU A 21 -26.05 1.36 -13.61
N VAL A 22 -24.78 1.00 -13.45
CA VAL A 22 -24.18 0.69 -12.14
C VAL A 22 -24.03 1.99 -11.36
N LYS A 23 -24.58 2.02 -10.14
CA LYS A 23 -24.60 3.20 -9.27
C LYS A 23 -23.88 2.94 -7.95
N PRO A 24 -23.31 4.00 -7.33
CA PRO A 24 -22.77 3.90 -5.98
C PRO A 24 -23.89 3.76 -4.94
N GLU A 25 -23.54 3.11 -3.84
CA GLU A 25 -24.35 3.07 -2.63
C GLU A 25 -23.79 4.04 -1.56
N PRO A 26 -24.53 4.36 -0.49
CA PRO A 26 -24.06 5.30 0.55
C PRO A 26 -22.69 4.96 1.16
N CYS A 27 -22.36 3.68 1.30
CA CYS A 27 -21.05 3.24 1.81
C CYS A 27 -19.88 3.66 0.89
N HIS A 28 -20.08 3.66 -0.44
CA HIS A 28 -19.07 4.09 -1.40
C HIS A 28 -18.81 5.60 -1.28
N PHE A 29 -19.86 6.41 -1.07
CA PHE A 29 -19.66 7.84 -0.82
C PHE A 29 -18.93 8.09 0.48
N SER A 30 -19.33 7.42 1.58
CA SER A 30 -18.62 7.54 2.85
C SER A 30 -17.14 7.15 2.73
N HIS A 31 -16.83 6.10 1.97
CA HIS A 31 -15.45 5.68 1.72
C HIS A 31 -14.65 6.73 0.92
N LEU A 32 -15.22 7.24 -0.17
CA LEU A 32 -14.58 8.28 -0.99
C LEU A 32 -14.42 9.61 -0.24
N GLU A 33 -15.36 9.95 0.66
CA GLU A 33 -15.31 11.17 1.50
C GLU A 33 -14.17 11.14 2.52
N ASP A 34 -13.76 9.96 2.97
CA ASP A 34 -12.61 9.83 3.87
C ASP A 34 -11.34 10.37 3.20
N GLY A 35 -11.17 10.16 1.90
CA GLY A 35 -10.04 10.63 1.10
C GLY A 35 -8.73 9.99 1.51
N VAL A 36 -8.35 10.10 2.79
CA VAL A 36 -7.16 9.47 3.39
C VAL A 36 -7.59 8.55 4.51
N MET A 37 -7.20 7.29 4.41
CA MET A 37 -7.35 6.27 5.44
C MET A 37 -5.99 5.71 5.84
N ALA A 38 -5.94 4.87 6.85
CA ALA A 38 -4.72 4.19 7.26
C ALA A 38 -4.95 2.70 7.49
N ILE A 39 -3.93 1.90 7.18
CA ILE A 39 -3.82 0.52 7.59
C ILE A 39 -2.62 0.36 8.52
N VAL A 40 -2.84 -0.23 9.70
CA VAL A 40 -1.81 -0.32 10.75
C VAL A 40 -1.23 -1.71 10.80
N HIS A 41 0.08 -1.81 10.55
CA HIS A 41 0.86 -3.05 10.65
C HIS A 41 1.70 -3.05 11.92
N TYR A 42 1.38 -3.94 12.84
CA TYR A 42 2.12 -4.14 14.08
C TYR A 42 1.95 -5.57 14.56
N GLY A 43 2.97 -6.16 15.16
CA GLY A 43 2.93 -7.54 15.63
C GLY A 43 4.30 -8.17 15.76
N LEU A 44 4.39 -9.50 15.71
CA LEU A 44 5.68 -10.21 15.81
C LEU A 44 6.66 -9.80 14.70
N ASN A 45 6.17 -9.44 13.53
CA ASN A 45 7.01 -9.01 12.40
C ASN A 45 7.82 -7.74 12.74
N THR A 46 7.26 -6.81 13.53
CA THR A 46 7.97 -5.64 14.07
C THR A 46 9.18 -6.05 14.92
N TYR A 47 9.06 -7.13 15.70
CA TYR A 47 10.09 -7.57 16.64
C TYR A 47 11.16 -8.43 15.97
N CYS A 48 10.79 -9.26 14.99
CA CYS A 48 11.72 -10.11 14.26
C CYS A 48 12.31 -9.44 13.01
N ASP A 49 11.95 -8.17 12.73
CA ASP A 49 12.49 -7.36 11.63
C ASP A 49 12.15 -7.96 10.24
N ARG A 50 10.87 -8.32 10.03
CA ARG A 50 10.40 -8.97 8.80
C ARG A 50 9.11 -8.34 8.30
N GLU A 51 8.95 -8.29 6.98
CA GLU A 51 7.68 -7.95 6.34
C GLU A 51 6.70 -9.14 6.40
N TRP A 52 7.18 -10.33 6.10
CA TRP A 52 6.40 -11.57 6.12
C TRP A 52 7.02 -12.60 7.06
N GLY A 53 6.58 -12.58 8.30
CA GLY A 53 7.01 -13.57 9.30
C GLY A 53 6.68 -15.00 8.84
N TYR A 54 7.57 -15.94 9.19
CA TYR A 54 7.47 -17.33 8.70
C TYR A 54 6.41 -18.17 9.45
N GLY A 55 5.89 -17.66 10.58
CA GLY A 55 4.90 -18.35 11.42
C GLY A 55 5.50 -19.16 12.55
N ASP A 56 6.82 -19.03 12.80
CA ASP A 56 7.55 -19.74 13.85
C ASP A 56 8.16 -18.82 14.92
N THR A 57 7.93 -17.51 14.80
CA THR A 57 8.44 -16.52 15.74
C THR A 57 7.78 -16.68 17.12
N SER A 58 8.58 -16.73 18.19
CA SER A 58 8.05 -16.90 19.55
C SER A 58 7.19 -15.70 19.97
N PRO A 59 5.96 -15.91 20.48
CA PRO A 59 5.14 -14.83 21.06
C PRO A 59 5.82 -14.08 22.20
N SER A 60 6.80 -14.70 22.88
CA SER A 60 7.57 -14.06 23.95
C SER A 60 8.36 -12.81 23.54
N LEU A 61 8.54 -12.59 22.22
CA LEU A 61 9.19 -11.39 21.71
C LEU A 61 8.25 -10.16 21.73
N PHE A 62 6.94 -10.36 21.78
CA PHE A 62 5.99 -9.27 21.79
C PHE A 62 5.80 -8.73 23.22
N ASP A 63 6.56 -7.70 23.58
CA ASP A 63 6.48 -7.05 24.90
C ASP A 63 6.69 -5.54 24.80
N PRO A 64 5.78 -4.78 24.14
CA PRO A 64 5.91 -3.33 24.04
C PRO A 64 5.77 -2.68 25.41
N GLN A 65 6.78 -1.90 25.81
CA GLN A 65 6.82 -1.28 27.13
C GLN A 65 6.07 0.06 27.21
N LYS A 66 5.77 0.68 26.06
CA LYS A 66 5.17 2.02 26.00
C LYS A 66 3.96 2.07 25.06
N LEU A 67 3.35 0.93 24.75
CA LEU A 67 2.26 0.88 23.78
C LEU A 67 1.15 1.84 24.15
N ASP A 68 0.86 2.74 23.21
CA ASP A 68 -0.18 3.78 23.35
C ASP A 68 -0.97 3.91 22.04
N THR A 69 -2.11 3.25 21.98
CA THR A 69 -3.00 3.30 20.80
C THR A 69 -3.71 4.65 20.65
N ASP A 70 -3.78 5.45 21.71
CA ASP A 70 -4.28 6.82 21.62
C ASP A 70 -3.32 7.70 20.85
N GLN A 71 -2.00 7.58 21.11
CA GLN A 71 -0.96 8.27 20.36
C GLN A 71 -0.97 7.84 18.88
N TRP A 72 -1.22 6.56 18.57
CA TRP A 72 -1.32 6.11 17.18
C TRP A 72 -2.45 6.85 16.44
N VAL A 73 -3.65 6.84 17.02
CA VAL A 73 -4.82 7.45 16.38
C VAL A 73 -4.67 8.97 16.31
N ASP A 74 -4.11 9.63 17.33
CA ASP A 74 -3.83 11.07 17.33
C ASP A 74 -2.87 11.45 16.19
N ALA A 75 -1.80 10.67 15.98
CA ALA A 75 -0.86 10.88 14.87
C ALA A 75 -1.55 10.72 13.50
N MET A 76 -2.37 9.67 13.34
CA MET A 76 -3.12 9.44 12.11
C MET A 76 -4.14 10.55 11.83
N VAL A 77 -4.89 10.99 12.83
CA VAL A 77 -5.84 12.11 12.72
C VAL A 77 -5.12 13.41 12.35
N ALA A 78 -3.94 13.66 12.93
CA ALA A 78 -3.11 14.81 12.53
C ALA A 78 -2.73 14.75 11.05
N GLY A 79 -2.52 13.55 10.49
CA GLY A 79 -2.31 13.29 9.06
C GLY A 79 -3.56 13.40 8.17
N GLY A 80 -4.73 13.62 8.76
CA GLY A 80 -6.00 13.72 8.01
C GLY A 80 -6.75 12.41 7.84
N VAL A 81 -6.33 11.35 8.52
CA VAL A 81 -6.97 10.02 8.48
C VAL A 81 -8.33 10.06 9.17
N ARG A 82 -9.35 9.47 8.54
CA ARG A 82 -10.72 9.35 9.05
C ARG A 82 -11.19 7.92 9.24
N ARG A 83 -10.46 6.95 8.67
CA ARG A 83 -10.71 5.51 8.76
C ARG A 83 -9.41 4.80 9.04
N VAL A 84 -9.45 3.84 9.95
CA VAL A 84 -8.30 3.00 10.32
C VAL A 84 -8.67 1.54 10.17
N VAL A 85 -7.90 0.80 9.39
CA VAL A 85 -7.94 -0.66 9.30
C VAL A 85 -6.80 -1.22 10.14
N MET A 86 -7.11 -2.03 11.16
CA MET A 86 -6.08 -2.70 11.97
C MET A 86 -5.80 -4.09 11.43
N VAL A 87 -4.54 -4.38 11.16
CA VAL A 87 -4.09 -5.74 10.86
C VAL A 87 -4.18 -6.58 12.11
N ALA A 88 -5.26 -7.35 12.25
CA ALA A 88 -5.49 -8.21 13.41
C ALA A 88 -4.66 -9.50 13.37
N LYS A 89 -4.41 -10.02 12.18
CA LYS A 89 -3.52 -11.15 11.89
C LYS A 89 -2.90 -10.96 10.53
N HIS A 90 -1.58 -10.94 10.44
CA HIS A 90 -0.84 -10.94 9.16
C HIS A 90 -0.55 -12.38 8.70
N HIS A 91 0.23 -12.57 7.64
CA HIS A 91 0.55 -13.88 7.05
C HIS A 91 1.31 -14.82 8.00
N ASP A 92 1.98 -14.28 9.04
CA ASP A 92 2.64 -15.07 10.08
C ASP A 92 1.66 -15.85 10.98
N GLY A 93 0.36 -15.50 10.94
CA GLY A 93 -0.69 -16.19 11.69
C GLY A 93 -0.83 -15.74 13.15
N PHE A 94 -0.03 -14.76 13.62
CA PHE A 94 -0.11 -14.27 15.00
C PHE A 94 -1.34 -13.38 15.20
N ASN A 95 -2.17 -13.73 16.20
CA ASN A 95 -3.41 -13.03 16.48
C ASN A 95 -3.20 -11.90 17.49
N LEU A 96 -3.53 -10.66 17.13
CA LEU A 96 -3.44 -9.48 18.01
C LEU A 96 -4.65 -9.32 18.94
N TRP A 97 -5.48 -10.33 19.05
CA TRP A 97 -6.58 -10.46 20.02
C TRP A 97 -6.48 -11.83 20.72
N PRO A 98 -7.04 -11.98 21.93
CA PRO A 98 -6.97 -13.22 22.71
C PRO A 98 -7.93 -14.29 22.13
N SER A 99 -7.65 -14.76 20.93
CA SER A 99 -8.43 -15.79 20.25
C SER A 99 -8.29 -17.14 20.96
N LYS A 100 -9.41 -17.83 21.13
CA LYS A 100 -9.43 -19.21 21.66
C LYS A 100 -9.15 -20.25 20.57
N LEU A 101 -9.14 -19.83 19.31
CA LEU A 101 -8.99 -20.71 18.16
C LEU A 101 -7.52 -20.99 17.80
N ASN A 102 -6.59 -20.18 18.31
CA ASN A 102 -5.15 -20.26 18.00
C ASN A 102 -4.30 -20.32 19.29
N PRO A 103 -4.51 -21.32 20.18
CA PRO A 103 -3.81 -21.39 21.45
C PRO A 103 -2.29 -21.53 21.24
N GLY A 104 -1.52 -20.75 21.97
CA GLY A 104 -0.07 -20.71 21.88
C GLY A 104 0.48 -19.72 20.85
N TYR A 105 -0.37 -19.04 20.06
CA TYR A 105 0.08 -18.09 19.05
C TYR A 105 -0.80 -16.84 18.93
N THR A 106 -1.14 -16.29 20.08
CA THR A 106 -1.96 -15.09 20.22
C THR A 106 -1.32 -14.09 21.17
N ILE A 107 -1.87 -12.90 21.23
CA ILE A 107 -1.43 -11.87 22.18
C ILE A 107 -1.56 -12.31 23.64
N ALA A 108 -2.45 -13.26 23.95
CA ALA A 108 -2.58 -13.85 25.28
C ALA A 108 -1.40 -14.75 25.69
N ASP A 109 -0.60 -15.18 24.70
CA ASP A 109 0.58 -16.04 24.93
C ASP A 109 1.87 -15.22 25.06
N THR A 110 1.75 -13.88 25.15
CA THR A 110 2.88 -12.93 25.24
C THR A 110 3.09 -12.46 26.68
N PRO A 111 4.28 -11.95 27.04
CA PRO A 111 4.50 -11.30 28.33
C PRO A 111 3.76 -9.96 28.46
N TRP A 112 3.38 -9.34 27.33
CA TRP A 112 2.71 -8.04 27.35
C TRP A 112 1.41 -8.07 28.19
N LYS A 113 1.33 -7.13 29.15
CA LYS A 113 0.22 -7.06 30.14
C LYS A 113 -0.04 -8.38 30.87
N GLY A 114 0.98 -9.27 30.98
CA GLY A 114 0.84 -10.58 31.58
C GLY A 114 -0.16 -11.48 30.87
N GLY A 115 -0.22 -11.43 29.54
CA GLY A 115 -1.13 -12.21 28.71
C GLY A 115 -2.59 -11.74 28.74
N LYS A 116 -2.87 -10.54 29.28
CA LYS A 116 -4.23 -9.97 29.39
C LYS A 116 -4.49 -8.85 28.38
N GLY A 117 -3.56 -8.62 27.47
CA GLY A 117 -3.69 -7.61 26.42
C GLY A 117 -4.71 -8.01 25.35
N ASP A 118 -5.33 -6.99 24.74
CA ASP A 118 -6.19 -7.12 23.56
C ASP A 118 -5.97 -5.89 22.69
N LEU A 119 -4.99 -5.99 21.78
CA LEU A 119 -4.58 -4.85 21.00
C LEU A 119 -5.65 -4.40 20.01
N LEU A 120 -6.37 -5.35 19.43
CA LEU A 120 -7.45 -5.04 18.50
C LEU A 120 -8.54 -4.22 19.18
N LYS A 121 -8.88 -4.57 20.42
CA LYS A 121 -9.83 -3.82 21.26
C LYS A 121 -9.28 -2.42 21.59
N GLU A 122 -8.02 -2.31 21.96
CA GLU A 122 -7.40 -1.03 22.34
C GLU A 122 -7.40 -0.04 21.15
N VAL A 123 -7.02 -0.49 19.95
CA VAL A 123 -7.06 0.35 18.74
C VAL A 123 -8.50 0.75 18.39
N ARG A 124 -9.45 -0.19 18.41
CA ARG A 124 -10.87 0.12 18.18
C ARG A 124 -11.38 1.19 19.16
N ASP A 125 -11.07 1.04 20.44
CA ASP A 125 -11.54 1.96 21.48
C ASP A 125 -10.89 3.35 21.32
N SER A 126 -9.63 3.44 20.89
CA SER A 126 -8.95 4.68 20.55
C SER A 126 -9.56 5.37 19.33
N CYS A 127 -9.87 4.62 18.27
CA CYS A 127 -10.60 5.12 17.12
C CYS A 127 -11.97 5.69 17.52
N ARG A 128 -12.73 4.94 18.33
CA ARG A 128 -14.05 5.36 18.81
C ARG A 128 -14.00 6.66 19.61
N ARG A 129 -13.01 6.84 20.50
CA ARG A 129 -12.84 8.07 21.29
C ARG A 129 -12.61 9.30 20.42
N ARG A 130 -12.05 9.12 19.23
CA ARG A 130 -11.68 10.20 18.28
C ARG A 130 -12.62 10.35 17.10
N GLY A 131 -13.72 9.57 17.07
CA GLY A 131 -14.67 9.59 15.97
C GLY A 131 -14.09 9.10 14.63
N VAL A 132 -13.06 8.24 14.69
CA VAL A 132 -12.43 7.59 13.53
C VAL A 132 -13.14 6.28 13.26
N ALA A 133 -13.48 6.01 12.00
CA ALA A 133 -14.08 4.76 11.58
C ALA A 133 -13.07 3.61 11.71
N PHE A 134 -13.53 2.42 12.15
CA PHE A 134 -12.68 1.28 12.44
C PHE A 134 -13.00 0.09 11.54
N GLY A 135 -11.97 -0.47 10.92
CA GLY A 135 -12.01 -1.68 10.12
C GLY A 135 -10.95 -2.69 10.54
N VAL A 136 -11.01 -3.88 9.98
CA VAL A 136 -10.12 -5.00 10.33
C VAL A 136 -9.61 -5.70 9.08
N TYR A 137 -8.29 -5.89 9.04
CA TYR A 137 -7.62 -6.81 8.12
C TYR A 137 -7.37 -8.13 8.83
N LEU A 138 -7.76 -9.23 8.22
CA LEU A 138 -7.43 -10.58 8.66
C LEU A 138 -6.88 -11.37 7.49
N SER A 139 -5.57 -11.65 7.51
CA SER A 139 -4.92 -12.39 6.42
C SER A 139 -5.61 -13.72 6.16
N PRO A 140 -6.01 -14.01 4.92
CA PRO A 140 -6.48 -15.34 4.54
C PRO A 140 -5.34 -16.35 4.49
N TRP A 141 -4.10 -15.93 4.22
CA TRP A 141 -2.92 -16.76 4.33
C TRP A 141 -2.45 -16.84 5.78
N ASP A 142 -2.12 -18.06 6.25
CA ASP A 142 -1.69 -18.30 7.62
C ASP A 142 -0.51 -19.30 7.61
N ARG A 143 0.69 -18.76 7.77
CA ARG A 143 1.93 -19.54 7.73
C ARG A 143 2.19 -20.34 9.01
N HIS A 144 1.45 -20.06 10.09
CA HIS A 144 1.54 -20.79 11.34
C HIS A 144 0.68 -22.06 11.34
N GLN A 145 -0.55 -21.97 10.77
CA GLN A 145 -1.56 -23.01 10.89
C GLN A 145 -1.23 -24.30 10.16
N PRO A 146 -1.25 -25.46 10.89
CA PRO A 146 -0.98 -26.77 10.27
C PRO A 146 -2.04 -27.18 9.25
N GLU A 147 -3.26 -26.63 9.33
CA GLU A 147 -4.37 -26.96 8.42
C GLU A 147 -4.45 -25.99 7.23
N TYR A 148 -3.54 -25.01 7.10
CA TYR A 148 -3.57 -24.11 5.95
C TYR A 148 -3.54 -24.84 4.60
N ALA A 149 -4.28 -24.34 3.63
CA ALA A 149 -4.52 -24.93 2.31
C ALA A 149 -5.29 -26.26 2.32
N ARG A 150 -5.94 -26.60 3.45
CA ARG A 150 -6.85 -27.76 3.59
C ARG A 150 -8.28 -27.29 3.91
N PRO A 151 -9.31 -28.14 3.69
CA PRO A 151 -10.69 -27.75 3.96
C PRO A 151 -10.95 -27.27 5.41
N ALA A 152 -10.33 -27.90 6.41
CA ALA A 152 -10.48 -27.56 7.82
C ALA A 152 -10.00 -26.12 8.13
N TYR A 153 -9.04 -25.59 7.38
CA TYR A 153 -8.57 -24.21 7.56
C TYR A 153 -9.68 -23.19 7.30
N VAL A 154 -10.53 -23.44 6.33
CA VAL A 154 -11.59 -22.49 5.96
C VAL A 154 -12.58 -22.30 7.11
N ASP A 155 -12.94 -23.38 7.83
CA ASP A 155 -13.81 -23.31 9.00
C ASP A 155 -13.14 -22.54 10.15
N TYR A 156 -11.83 -22.76 10.37
CA TYR A 156 -11.02 -21.99 11.31
C TYR A 156 -10.99 -20.49 10.95
N TYR A 157 -10.74 -20.16 9.69
CA TYR A 157 -10.70 -18.77 9.21
C TYR A 157 -12.04 -18.05 9.39
N HIS A 158 -13.16 -18.74 9.08
CA HIS A 158 -14.49 -18.21 9.31
C HIS A 158 -14.82 -18.05 10.81
N ALA A 159 -14.35 -18.97 11.66
CA ALA A 159 -14.54 -18.84 13.10
C ALA A 159 -13.77 -17.65 13.69
N GLN A 160 -12.57 -17.34 13.16
CA GLN A 160 -11.84 -16.11 13.52
C GLN A 160 -12.63 -14.85 13.15
N TRP A 161 -13.25 -14.81 11.97
CA TRP A 161 -14.14 -13.73 11.59
C TRP A 161 -15.37 -13.64 12.49
N ASP A 162 -15.95 -14.77 12.92
CA ASP A 162 -17.06 -14.78 13.85
C ASP A 162 -16.67 -14.18 15.21
N GLU A 163 -15.46 -14.46 15.74
CA GLU A 163 -14.92 -13.79 16.93
C GLU A 163 -14.81 -12.27 16.72
N ILE A 164 -14.26 -11.84 15.56
CA ILE A 164 -14.06 -10.42 15.26
C ILE A 164 -15.39 -9.69 15.11
N LEU A 165 -16.31 -10.22 14.34
CA LEU A 165 -17.62 -9.61 14.11
C LEU A 165 -18.44 -9.49 15.40
N ALA A 166 -18.33 -10.45 16.30
CA ALA A 166 -19.06 -10.44 17.57
C ALA A 166 -18.48 -9.46 18.59
N ASN A 167 -17.16 -9.24 18.63
CA ASN A 167 -16.50 -8.57 19.75
C ASN A 167 -15.90 -7.19 19.42
N TYR A 168 -15.64 -6.88 18.14
CA TYR A 168 -14.85 -5.69 17.77
C TYR A 168 -15.60 -4.67 16.91
N GLY A 169 -16.89 -4.87 16.66
CA GLY A 169 -17.70 -3.93 15.91
C GLY A 169 -18.04 -2.62 16.64
N PRO A 170 -18.68 -1.66 15.93
CA PRO A 170 -19.05 -1.77 14.52
C PRO A 170 -17.85 -1.68 13.58
N LEU A 171 -17.85 -2.44 12.49
CA LEU A 171 -16.83 -2.40 11.45
C LEU A 171 -17.30 -1.58 10.26
N CYS A 172 -16.47 -0.63 9.81
CA CYS A 172 -16.72 0.12 8.59
C CYS A 172 -16.15 -0.57 7.34
N GLU A 173 -15.19 -1.48 7.56
CA GLU A 173 -14.48 -2.17 6.49
C GLU A 173 -13.87 -3.48 6.99
N ILE A 174 -13.86 -4.49 6.11
CA ILE A 174 -12.95 -5.64 6.21
C ILE A 174 -11.99 -5.64 5.02
N TRP A 175 -10.75 -6.02 5.29
CA TRP A 175 -9.68 -6.01 4.30
C TRP A 175 -9.17 -7.43 4.07
N LEU A 176 -9.31 -7.94 2.83
CA LEU A 176 -8.94 -9.29 2.43
C LEU A 176 -7.73 -9.21 1.51
N ASP A 177 -6.58 -9.72 1.99
CA ASP A 177 -5.35 -9.74 1.21
C ASP A 177 -5.42 -10.77 0.08
N GLY A 178 -4.79 -10.45 -1.05
CA GLY A 178 -4.65 -11.35 -2.19
C GLY A 178 -3.58 -12.42 -2.02
N ALA A 179 -2.66 -12.28 -1.05
CA ALA A 179 -1.64 -13.28 -0.77
C ALA A 179 -2.27 -14.56 -0.18
N CYS A 180 -2.05 -15.70 -0.81
CA CYS A 180 -2.77 -16.94 -0.49
C CYS A 180 -1.95 -18.21 -0.63
N GLY A 181 -0.64 -18.14 -0.40
CA GLY A 181 0.21 -19.34 -0.41
C GLY A 181 1.68 -19.05 -0.58
N GLY A 182 2.48 -19.99 -0.17
CA GLY A 182 3.94 -19.90 -0.18
C GLY A 182 4.56 -20.80 0.89
N ASP A 183 5.82 -20.56 1.18
CA ASP A 183 6.53 -21.24 2.25
C ASP A 183 6.04 -20.80 3.63
N GLY A 184 6.03 -21.69 4.59
CA GLY A 184 5.62 -21.40 5.93
C GLY A 184 5.99 -22.50 6.93
N TRP A 185 5.86 -22.18 8.20
CA TRP A 185 6.11 -23.14 9.29
C TRP A 185 5.05 -24.26 9.34
N TYR A 186 3.78 -23.92 9.12
CA TYR A 186 2.64 -24.83 9.04
C TYR A 186 2.65 -25.95 10.09
N GLY A 187 2.78 -25.56 11.39
CA GLY A 187 2.83 -26.50 12.49
C GLY A 187 4.11 -27.33 12.55
N GLY A 188 5.21 -26.88 11.98
CA GLY A 188 6.52 -27.55 11.93
C GLY A 188 6.77 -28.33 10.64
N ALA A 189 5.83 -28.37 9.70
CA ALA A 189 6.03 -29.04 8.42
C ALA A 189 7.11 -28.37 7.54
N LYS A 190 7.25 -27.01 7.66
CA LYS A 190 8.28 -26.21 6.95
C LYS A 190 8.28 -26.49 5.45
N GLU A 191 7.14 -26.33 4.84
CA GLU A 191 6.92 -26.64 3.43
C GLU A 191 6.27 -25.47 2.68
N ARG A 192 6.15 -25.60 1.36
CA ARG A 192 5.38 -24.70 0.52
C ARG A 192 3.96 -25.24 0.36
N ARG A 193 2.95 -24.38 0.56
CA ARG A 193 1.55 -24.71 0.34
C ARG A 193 0.88 -23.72 -0.60
N ALA A 194 -0.03 -24.21 -1.41
CA ALA A 194 -0.92 -23.43 -2.24
C ALA A 194 -2.36 -23.87 -1.99
N ILE A 195 -3.28 -22.94 -1.99
CA ILE A 195 -4.70 -23.24 -1.86
C ILE A 195 -5.21 -23.99 -3.12
N PRO A 196 -6.18 -24.89 -2.99
CA PRO A 196 -6.81 -25.52 -4.13
C PRO A 196 -7.82 -24.57 -4.79
N GLY A 197 -7.62 -24.21 -6.05
CA GLY A 197 -8.54 -23.37 -6.81
C GLY A 197 -8.43 -21.87 -6.54
N ALA A 198 -9.49 -21.12 -6.89
CA ALA A 198 -9.52 -19.67 -6.71
C ALA A 198 -9.72 -19.27 -5.23
N PRO A 199 -9.06 -18.20 -4.77
CA PRO A 199 -9.22 -17.72 -3.39
C PRO A 199 -10.68 -17.47 -3.01
N TRP A 200 -11.45 -16.88 -3.90
CA TRP A 200 -12.87 -16.58 -3.73
C TRP A 200 -13.71 -17.78 -3.32
N ASP A 201 -13.48 -18.93 -3.98
CA ASP A 201 -14.19 -20.17 -3.73
C ASP A 201 -13.63 -20.92 -2.53
N TYR A 202 -12.29 -21.05 -2.46
CA TYR A 202 -11.63 -21.78 -1.39
C TYR A 202 -11.95 -21.19 -0.01
N TYR A 203 -11.80 -19.87 0.19
CA TYR A 203 -12.09 -19.22 1.46
C TYR A 203 -13.60 -18.96 1.67
N ARG A 204 -14.46 -19.36 0.75
CA ARG A 204 -15.92 -19.15 0.82
C ARG A 204 -16.26 -17.66 1.08
N ILE A 205 -15.59 -16.74 0.38
CA ILE A 205 -15.71 -15.29 0.58
C ILE A 205 -17.16 -14.79 0.50
N PRO A 206 -18.03 -15.26 -0.43
CA PRO A 206 -19.44 -14.86 -0.44
C PRO A 206 -20.19 -15.11 0.87
N ALA A 207 -19.86 -16.21 1.57
CA ALA A 207 -20.49 -16.51 2.86
C ALA A 207 -19.98 -15.56 3.96
N LEU A 208 -18.72 -15.17 3.93
CA LEU A 208 -18.14 -14.16 4.82
C LEU A 208 -18.78 -12.79 4.60
N ILE A 209 -18.89 -12.33 3.36
CA ILE A 209 -19.53 -11.06 2.99
C ILE A 209 -20.98 -11.03 3.48
N LYS A 210 -21.72 -12.12 3.32
CA LYS A 210 -23.09 -12.25 3.84
C LYS A 210 -23.16 -12.09 5.36
N LYS A 211 -22.23 -12.69 6.11
CA LYS A 211 -22.13 -12.53 7.58
C LYS A 211 -21.81 -11.08 7.94
N LEU A 212 -20.82 -10.47 7.28
CA LEU A 212 -20.44 -9.08 7.51
C LEU A 212 -21.62 -8.14 7.33
N HIS A 213 -22.28 -8.21 6.17
CA HIS A 213 -23.39 -7.29 5.86
C HIS A 213 -24.65 -7.57 6.71
N ALA A 214 -24.82 -8.78 7.25
CA ALA A 214 -25.86 -9.04 8.23
C ALA A 214 -25.60 -8.31 9.56
N ALA A 215 -24.33 -8.19 9.97
CA ALA A 215 -23.92 -7.47 11.17
C ALA A 215 -23.73 -5.96 10.93
N TYR A 216 -23.12 -5.59 9.80
CA TYR A 216 -22.74 -4.21 9.45
C TYR A 216 -23.09 -3.92 7.99
N PRO A 217 -24.34 -3.55 7.65
CA PRO A 217 -24.82 -3.42 6.28
C PRO A 217 -24.08 -2.41 5.42
N GLY A 218 -23.45 -1.41 6.04
CA GLY A 218 -22.66 -0.36 5.33
C GLY A 218 -21.16 -0.63 5.29
N ALA A 219 -20.68 -1.80 5.69
CA ALA A 219 -19.25 -2.10 5.68
C ALA A 219 -18.74 -2.33 4.24
N ILE A 220 -17.57 -1.76 3.94
CA ILE A 220 -16.81 -1.99 2.70
C ILE A 220 -16.03 -3.32 2.81
N VAL A 221 -15.87 -3.99 1.67
CA VAL A 221 -15.06 -5.20 1.56
C VAL A 221 -13.94 -4.96 0.55
N PHE A 222 -12.73 -4.71 1.05
CA PHE A 222 -11.55 -4.65 0.18
C PHE A 222 -11.14 -6.05 -0.27
N GLY A 223 -10.79 -6.19 -1.55
CA GLY A 223 -10.45 -7.48 -2.14
C GLY A 223 -11.63 -8.42 -2.33
N GLY A 224 -12.84 -7.95 -2.05
CA GLY A 224 -14.09 -8.64 -2.35
C GLY A 224 -14.57 -8.38 -3.77
N GLU A 225 -15.45 -9.24 -4.25
CA GLU A 225 -16.15 -9.07 -5.52
C GLU A 225 -17.65 -8.98 -5.24
N GLY A 226 -18.26 -7.83 -5.51
CA GLY A 226 -19.70 -7.69 -5.28
C GLY A 226 -20.13 -6.31 -4.79
N PRO A 227 -21.36 -6.20 -4.26
CA PRO A 227 -21.83 -4.96 -3.64
C PRO A 227 -20.92 -4.55 -2.47
N HIS A 228 -20.73 -3.23 -2.29
CA HIS A 228 -19.91 -2.63 -1.24
C HIS A 228 -18.41 -2.97 -1.32
N SER A 229 -17.90 -3.22 -2.53
CA SER A 229 -16.48 -3.56 -2.70
C SER A 229 -15.59 -2.32 -2.80
N ALA A 230 -14.38 -2.46 -2.26
CA ALA A 230 -13.23 -1.65 -2.61
C ALA A 230 -12.23 -2.52 -3.38
N VAL A 231 -11.49 -1.91 -4.30
CA VAL A 231 -10.56 -2.60 -5.20
C VAL A 231 -9.16 -1.99 -5.12
N TRP A 232 -8.16 -2.85 -5.11
CA TRP A 232 -6.77 -2.44 -5.19
C TRP A 232 -6.42 -1.88 -6.57
N VAL A 233 -5.71 -0.76 -6.63
CA VAL A 233 -5.24 -0.17 -7.90
C VAL A 233 -4.08 -0.93 -8.56
N GLY A 234 -3.58 -2.01 -7.93
CA GLY A 234 -2.57 -2.90 -8.50
C GLY A 234 -1.12 -2.51 -8.22
N ASN A 235 -0.88 -1.56 -7.33
CA ASN A 235 0.47 -1.19 -6.87
C ASN A 235 0.43 -0.60 -5.45
N GLU A 236 1.60 -0.59 -4.78
CA GLU A 236 1.80 -0.03 -3.44
C GLU A 236 2.58 1.31 -3.46
N ALA A 237 2.58 1.97 -4.61
CA ALA A 237 3.20 3.28 -4.77
C ALA A 237 2.24 4.44 -4.47
N GLY A 238 0.97 4.15 -4.18
CA GLY A 238 -0.05 5.16 -3.93
C GLY A 238 -0.52 5.88 -5.20
N VAL A 239 -0.41 5.24 -6.37
CA VAL A 239 -0.66 5.85 -7.68
C VAL A 239 -1.77 5.13 -8.42
N ALA A 240 -2.88 5.81 -8.66
CA ALA A 240 -3.94 5.35 -9.54
C ALA A 240 -3.69 5.76 -11.01
N PRO A 241 -4.25 5.03 -11.98
CA PRO A 241 -4.34 5.49 -13.35
C PRO A 241 -4.99 6.88 -13.44
N ASP A 242 -4.61 7.67 -14.45
CA ASP A 242 -5.21 8.99 -14.66
C ASP A 242 -6.72 8.94 -14.94
N SER A 243 -7.20 7.86 -15.53
CA SER A 243 -8.63 7.62 -15.76
C SER A 243 -9.13 6.45 -14.92
N VAL A 244 -9.84 6.77 -13.85
CA VAL A 244 -10.45 5.79 -12.94
C VAL A 244 -11.95 5.67 -13.22
N TRP A 245 -12.41 4.42 -13.32
CA TRP A 245 -13.82 4.06 -13.53
C TRP A 245 -14.28 3.13 -12.40
N TYR A 246 -15.38 3.50 -11.73
CA TYR A 246 -15.91 2.76 -10.58
C TYR A 246 -16.80 1.59 -10.98
N ALA A 247 -17.51 1.70 -12.12
CA ALA A 247 -18.36 0.63 -12.60
C ALA A 247 -17.54 -0.46 -13.29
N THR A 248 -17.60 -1.68 -12.78
CA THR A 248 -16.89 -2.83 -13.33
C THR A 248 -17.67 -3.51 -14.44
N THR A 249 -16.97 -4.29 -15.27
CA THR A 249 -17.61 -5.14 -16.31
C THR A 249 -18.52 -6.22 -15.70
N ARG A 250 -18.38 -6.51 -14.42
CA ARG A 250 -19.20 -7.47 -13.66
C ARG A 250 -20.51 -6.86 -13.15
N GLY A 251 -20.71 -5.55 -13.34
CA GLY A 251 -21.94 -4.86 -12.95
C GLY A 251 -22.00 -4.42 -11.49
N PHE A 252 -20.86 -4.24 -10.85
CA PHE A 252 -20.72 -3.69 -9.50
C PHE A 252 -20.04 -2.32 -9.52
N TRP A 253 -20.32 -1.52 -8.51
CA TRP A 253 -19.56 -0.31 -8.19
C TRP A 253 -18.47 -0.66 -7.21
N GLU A 254 -17.23 -0.28 -7.50
CA GLU A 254 -16.07 -0.53 -6.65
C GLU A 254 -15.31 0.78 -6.43
N THR A 255 -14.97 1.09 -5.18
CA THR A 255 -14.15 2.26 -4.85
C THR A 255 -12.68 1.87 -4.85
N PRO A 256 -11.81 2.54 -5.65
CA PRO A 256 -10.40 2.19 -5.71
C PRO A 256 -9.63 2.68 -4.50
N GLU A 257 -8.78 1.82 -3.94
CA GLU A 257 -7.80 2.15 -2.92
C GLU A 257 -6.39 2.15 -3.48
N CYS A 258 -5.64 3.19 -3.13
CA CYS A 258 -4.25 3.40 -3.48
C CYS A 258 -3.39 3.20 -2.25
N ASP A 259 -2.81 2.03 -2.12
CA ASP A 259 -2.01 1.65 -0.97
C ASP A 259 -0.59 2.19 -1.08
N THR A 260 -0.07 2.75 0.01
CA THR A 260 1.34 3.09 0.11
C THR A 260 1.76 3.12 1.58
N PRO A 261 2.82 2.39 1.98
CA PRO A 261 3.32 2.52 3.35
C PRO A 261 3.97 3.90 3.56
N LEU A 262 3.83 4.44 4.76
CA LEU A 262 4.51 5.69 5.15
C LEU A 262 6.03 5.55 5.11
N ARG A 263 6.55 4.36 5.41
CA ARG A 263 7.96 3.96 5.31
C ARG A 263 8.19 3.15 4.03
N ARG A 264 9.30 2.43 3.91
CA ARG A 264 9.53 1.50 2.78
C ARG A 264 8.70 0.24 2.93
N GLY A 265 8.78 -0.38 4.13
CA GLY A 265 8.02 -1.56 4.50
C GLY A 265 6.67 -1.23 5.11
N TRP A 266 5.83 -2.24 5.21
CA TRP A 266 4.55 -2.19 5.91
C TRP A 266 4.75 -2.29 7.44
N PHE A 267 5.71 -3.10 7.89
CA PHE A 267 6.13 -3.16 9.27
C PHE A 267 7.27 -2.16 9.54
N TRP A 268 7.48 -1.84 10.80
CA TRP A 268 8.53 -0.93 11.23
C TRP A 268 9.91 -1.62 11.19
N HIS A 269 10.89 -0.94 10.60
CA HIS A 269 12.30 -1.30 10.58
C HIS A 269 13.13 -0.14 11.10
N CYS A 270 14.13 -0.45 11.96
CA CYS A 270 14.94 0.58 12.65
C CYS A 270 15.79 1.45 11.72
N ASN A 271 16.05 0.98 10.51
CA ASN A 271 16.89 1.61 9.50
C ASN A 271 16.10 2.37 8.43
N GLU A 272 14.79 2.52 8.61
CA GLU A 272 13.92 3.24 7.70
C GLU A 272 13.48 4.57 8.27
N SER A 273 13.14 5.49 7.37
CA SER A 273 12.54 6.78 7.67
C SER A 273 11.22 6.93 6.91
N PRO A 274 10.30 7.78 7.39
CA PRO A 274 9.09 8.06 6.63
C PRO A 274 9.43 8.70 5.28
N LYS A 275 8.60 8.42 4.27
CA LYS A 275 8.64 9.06 2.96
C LYS A 275 8.54 10.57 3.09
N SER A 276 9.07 11.32 2.13
CA SER A 276 9.07 12.78 2.18
C SER A 276 7.67 13.36 2.08
N LEU A 277 7.52 14.59 2.54
CA LEU A 277 6.29 15.35 2.33
C LEU A 277 5.97 15.47 0.83
N PHE A 278 7.00 15.70 0.00
CA PHE A 278 6.84 15.75 -1.45
C PHE A 278 6.20 14.45 -1.98
N TYR A 279 6.73 13.28 -1.60
CA TYR A 279 6.18 12.00 -2.02
C TYR A 279 4.71 11.83 -1.62
N LEU A 280 4.36 12.13 -0.35
CA LEU A 280 2.99 12.01 0.14
C LEU A 280 2.02 12.95 -0.58
N VAL A 281 2.46 14.15 -0.91
CA VAL A 281 1.67 15.12 -1.69
C VAL A 281 1.48 14.64 -3.12
N GLU A 282 2.51 14.07 -3.77
CA GLU A 282 2.37 13.46 -5.10
C GLU A 282 1.40 12.27 -5.07
N CYS A 283 1.48 11.41 -4.04
CA CYS A 283 0.50 10.34 -3.84
C CYS A 283 -0.92 10.88 -3.65
N TYR A 284 -1.11 11.96 -2.89
CA TYR A 284 -2.43 12.58 -2.71
C TYR A 284 -3.05 13.04 -4.03
N PHE A 285 -2.26 13.66 -4.91
CA PHE A 285 -2.72 14.02 -6.25
C PHE A 285 -2.99 12.81 -7.14
N ALA A 286 -2.17 11.78 -7.06
CA ALA A 286 -2.28 10.58 -7.88
C ALA A 286 -3.30 9.57 -7.37
N SER A 287 -3.84 9.74 -6.16
CA SER A 287 -4.88 8.90 -5.56
C SER A 287 -6.19 9.68 -5.37
N VAL A 288 -6.27 10.52 -4.34
CA VAL A 288 -7.47 11.34 -4.05
C VAL A 288 -7.80 12.27 -5.22
N GLY A 289 -6.76 12.82 -5.87
CA GLY A 289 -6.92 13.65 -7.05
C GLY A 289 -7.42 12.91 -8.31
N HIS A 290 -7.36 11.60 -8.31
CA HIS A 290 -7.93 10.73 -9.35
C HIS A 290 -9.25 10.08 -8.94
N GLY A 291 -9.81 10.49 -7.79
CA GLY A 291 -11.08 9.98 -7.29
C GLY A 291 -10.97 8.65 -6.54
N CYS A 292 -9.80 8.33 -6.01
CA CYS A 292 -9.54 7.14 -5.20
C CYS A 292 -9.42 7.49 -3.71
N VAL A 293 -9.34 6.48 -2.86
CA VAL A 293 -8.96 6.61 -1.45
C VAL A 293 -7.46 6.35 -1.31
N MET A 294 -6.74 7.21 -0.60
CA MET A 294 -5.33 7.00 -0.25
C MET A 294 -5.26 6.18 1.04
N ASN A 295 -4.78 4.95 0.96
CA ASN A 295 -4.60 4.07 2.13
C ASN A 295 -3.13 4.08 2.55
N LEU A 296 -2.85 4.72 3.70
CA LEU A 296 -1.48 4.95 4.18
C LEU A 296 -1.09 3.90 5.24
N GLY A 297 -0.05 3.11 4.95
CA GLY A 297 0.49 2.12 5.89
C GLY A 297 1.20 2.79 7.06
N ILE A 298 0.78 2.49 8.29
CA ILE A 298 1.37 2.99 9.53
C ILE A 298 1.98 1.85 10.30
N ALA A 299 3.22 2.03 10.74
CA ALA A 299 4.01 1.00 11.40
C ALA A 299 4.54 1.49 12.75
N PRO A 300 3.86 1.21 13.86
CA PRO A 300 4.40 1.49 15.19
C PRO A 300 5.70 0.73 15.45
N ASN A 301 6.61 1.34 16.20
CA ASN A 301 7.93 0.80 16.53
C ASN A 301 7.87 -0.26 17.65
N ARG A 302 9.02 -0.84 18.02
CA ARG A 302 9.10 -1.88 19.06
C ARG A 302 8.69 -1.41 20.46
N ASP A 303 8.75 -0.11 20.74
CA ASP A 303 8.22 0.46 21.99
C ASP A 303 6.69 0.46 22.04
N GLY A 304 6.02 0.29 20.88
CA GLY A 304 4.56 0.37 20.74
C GLY A 304 4.07 1.79 20.47
N LEU A 305 4.89 2.63 19.85
CA LEU A 305 4.57 4.02 19.49
C LEU A 305 4.76 4.25 18.00
N VAL A 306 3.94 5.09 17.41
CA VAL A 306 4.27 5.71 16.11
C VAL A 306 5.49 6.61 16.33
N GLY A 307 6.56 6.40 15.59
CA GLY A 307 7.83 7.10 15.78
C GLY A 307 7.69 8.61 15.65
N GLU A 308 8.54 9.37 16.34
CA GLU A 308 8.48 10.85 16.35
C GLU A 308 8.61 11.43 14.93
N ASP A 309 9.45 10.84 14.08
CA ASP A 309 9.61 11.25 12.69
C ASP A 309 8.33 11.00 11.88
N ASP A 310 7.64 9.89 12.13
CA ASP A 310 6.37 9.56 11.50
C ASP A 310 5.26 10.51 11.94
N VAL A 311 5.17 10.79 13.26
CA VAL A 311 4.21 11.76 13.82
C VAL A 311 4.40 13.13 13.18
N ARG A 312 5.65 13.59 13.09
CA ARG A 312 5.99 14.85 12.43
C ARG A 312 5.57 14.85 10.98
N ARG A 313 5.90 13.80 10.21
CA ARG A 313 5.58 13.69 8.79
C ARG A 313 4.09 13.62 8.53
N LEU A 314 3.35 12.86 9.32
CA LEU A 314 1.89 12.82 9.25
C LEU A 314 1.27 14.19 9.50
N LYS A 315 1.77 14.91 10.51
CA LYS A 315 1.30 16.27 10.81
C LYS A 315 1.59 17.24 9.65
N GLU A 316 2.81 17.23 9.11
CA GLU A 316 3.21 18.05 7.94
C GLU A 316 2.30 17.78 6.74
N PHE A 317 2.04 16.52 6.45
CA PHE A 317 1.13 16.11 5.37
C PHE A 317 -0.30 16.59 5.62
N GLY A 318 -0.84 16.33 6.80
CA GLY A 318 -2.20 16.76 7.15
C GLY A 318 -2.35 18.28 7.15
N ASP A 319 -1.34 19.03 7.61
CA ASP A 319 -1.34 20.50 7.56
C ASP A 319 -1.36 21.00 6.10
N TRP A 320 -0.56 20.39 5.23
CA TRP A 320 -0.56 20.71 3.80
C TRP A 320 -1.92 20.43 3.15
N VAL A 321 -2.51 19.26 3.40
CA VAL A 321 -3.83 18.86 2.87
C VAL A 321 -4.92 19.82 3.37
N ARG A 322 -4.92 20.17 4.65
CA ARG A 322 -5.87 21.14 5.22
C ARG A 322 -5.72 22.51 4.58
N ALA A 323 -4.51 23.03 4.47
CA ALA A 323 -4.23 24.33 3.85
C ALA A 323 -4.65 24.36 2.37
N PHE A 324 -4.34 23.28 1.61
CA PHE A 324 -4.75 23.15 0.21
C PHE A 324 -6.28 23.15 0.05
N ASN A 325 -7.00 22.47 0.93
CA ASN A 325 -8.47 22.39 0.85
C ASN A 325 -9.20 23.59 1.47
N ALA A 326 -8.53 24.41 2.30
CA ALA A 326 -9.16 25.52 3.00
C ALA A 326 -9.61 26.66 2.08
N VAL A 327 -8.90 26.89 0.97
CA VAL A 327 -9.16 28.03 0.10
C VAL A 327 -9.75 27.56 -1.24
N ASP A 328 -10.93 28.03 -1.56
CA ASP A 328 -11.51 27.94 -2.89
C ASP A 328 -11.59 29.36 -3.48
N PHE A 329 -10.76 29.64 -4.48
CA PHE A 329 -10.74 30.94 -5.15
C PHE A 329 -12.02 31.20 -5.99
N ALA A 330 -12.83 30.18 -6.21
CA ALA A 330 -14.11 30.30 -6.91
C ALA A 330 -15.32 30.33 -5.97
N ALA A 331 -15.15 30.39 -4.65
CA ALA A 331 -16.24 30.33 -3.69
C ALA A 331 -17.32 31.40 -3.95
N ASP A 332 -16.90 32.64 -4.26
CA ASP A 332 -17.77 33.79 -4.54
C ASP A 332 -17.89 34.08 -6.04
N ALA A 333 -17.50 33.14 -6.92
CA ALA A 333 -17.55 33.36 -8.36
C ALA A 333 -18.99 33.38 -8.89
N LYS A 334 -19.28 34.29 -9.82
CA LYS A 334 -20.49 34.17 -10.64
C LYS A 334 -20.32 32.93 -11.53
N THR A 335 -21.19 31.94 -11.30
CA THR A 335 -21.12 30.65 -12.00
C THR A 335 -22.24 30.60 -13.05
N GLU A 336 -21.88 30.36 -14.30
CA GLU A 336 -22.78 30.07 -15.40
C GLU A 336 -22.67 28.61 -15.79
N ARG A 337 -23.78 27.88 -15.83
CA ARG A 337 -23.81 26.44 -16.13
C ARG A 337 -24.68 26.18 -17.37
N THR A 338 -24.19 25.30 -18.22
CA THR A 338 -24.94 24.64 -19.29
C THR A 338 -24.88 23.13 -19.08
N ASP A 339 -25.52 22.35 -19.94
CA ASP A 339 -25.46 20.88 -19.88
C ASP A 339 -24.02 20.35 -20.03
N ARG A 340 -23.12 21.13 -20.64
CA ARG A 340 -21.77 20.71 -20.97
C ARG A 340 -20.65 21.63 -20.49
N SER A 341 -20.95 22.70 -19.79
CA SER A 341 -19.90 23.61 -19.33
C SER A 341 -20.26 24.31 -18.04
N VAL A 342 -19.20 24.65 -17.29
CA VAL A 342 -19.26 25.52 -16.11
C VAL A 342 -18.27 26.64 -16.33
N THR A 343 -18.77 27.88 -16.41
CA THR A 343 -17.94 29.09 -16.50
C THR A 343 -17.96 29.81 -15.17
N LEU A 344 -16.78 30.10 -14.65
CA LEU A 344 -16.55 30.81 -13.39
C LEU A 344 -16.00 32.21 -13.70
N ARG A 345 -16.68 33.26 -13.18
CA ARG A 345 -16.17 34.63 -13.20
C ARG A 345 -15.92 35.08 -11.77
N LEU A 346 -14.65 35.20 -11.44
CA LEU A 346 -14.19 35.61 -10.11
C LEU A 346 -14.44 37.10 -9.91
N VAL A 347 -14.65 37.52 -8.67
CA VAL A 347 -14.79 38.93 -8.28
C VAL A 347 -13.54 39.75 -8.61
N ARG A 348 -12.37 39.11 -8.55
CA ARG A 348 -11.04 39.66 -8.89
C ARG A 348 -10.14 38.55 -9.44
N PRO A 349 -9.14 38.88 -10.28
CA PRO A 349 -8.17 37.89 -10.72
C PRO A 349 -7.51 37.17 -9.54
N ALA A 350 -7.29 35.84 -9.70
CA ALA A 350 -6.61 35.02 -8.70
C ALA A 350 -5.51 34.19 -9.36
N LYS A 351 -4.43 33.95 -8.61
CA LYS A 351 -3.36 33.02 -8.97
C LYS A 351 -3.74 31.62 -8.53
N VAL A 352 -3.92 30.72 -9.49
CA VAL A 352 -4.30 29.34 -9.25
C VAL A 352 -3.44 28.39 -10.08
N ASN A 353 -3.30 27.13 -9.64
CA ASN A 353 -2.53 26.11 -10.33
C ASN A 353 -3.15 24.71 -10.22
N CYS A 354 -4.40 24.62 -9.74
CA CYS A 354 -5.11 23.36 -9.63
C CYS A 354 -6.62 23.55 -9.79
N LEU A 355 -7.21 22.73 -10.65
CA LEU A 355 -8.65 22.48 -10.74
C LEU A 355 -9.01 21.41 -9.71
N ASP A 356 -10.08 21.62 -8.92
CA ASP A 356 -10.71 20.61 -8.07
C ASP A 356 -12.16 20.45 -8.52
N ALA A 357 -12.43 19.45 -9.36
CA ALA A 357 -13.73 19.21 -9.95
C ALA A 357 -14.32 17.86 -9.52
N MET A 358 -15.64 17.77 -9.58
CA MET A 358 -16.40 16.58 -9.23
C MET A 358 -17.50 16.36 -10.29
N GLU A 359 -17.72 15.13 -10.67
CA GLU A 359 -18.90 14.69 -11.40
C GLU A 359 -20.01 14.30 -10.44
N GLU A 360 -21.29 14.54 -10.78
CA GLU A 360 -22.43 14.00 -10.04
C GLU A 360 -22.58 12.50 -10.34
N ILE A 361 -21.92 11.66 -9.54
CA ILE A 361 -21.84 10.21 -9.77
C ILE A 361 -22.99 9.41 -9.15
N ALA A 362 -23.93 10.05 -8.42
CA ALA A 362 -25.02 9.34 -7.75
C ALA A 362 -25.87 8.47 -8.71
N GLU A 363 -25.97 8.89 -9.97
CA GLU A 363 -26.65 8.15 -11.03
C GLU A 363 -25.69 7.36 -11.95
N GLY A 364 -24.42 7.18 -11.53
CA GLY A 364 -23.36 6.53 -12.28
C GLY A 364 -22.36 7.51 -12.88
N GLN A 365 -21.16 7.04 -13.17
CA GLN A 365 -20.07 7.82 -13.78
C GLN A 365 -20.26 7.90 -15.30
N ARG A 366 -20.26 9.10 -15.88
CA ARG A 366 -20.67 9.36 -17.26
C ARG A 366 -19.73 10.24 -18.08
N ILE A 367 -18.93 11.12 -17.43
CA ILE A 367 -18.01 12.02 -18.13
C ILE A 367 -16.81 11.22 -18.65
N THR A 368 -16.61 11.26 -19.97
CA THR A 368 -15.56 10.52 -20.68
C THR A 368 -14.56 11.43 -21.38
N GLY A 369 -14.70 12.76 -21.23
CA GLY A 369 -13.76 13.74 -21.73
C GLY A 369 -14.11 15.13 -21.22
N TRP A 370 -13.09 15.90 -20.84
CA TRP A 370 -13.24 17.27 -20.36
C TRP A 370 -12.00 18.10 -20.66
N THR A 371 -12.20 19.43 -20.78
CA THR A 371 -11.11 20.43 -20.87
C THR A 371 -11.33 21.52 -19.85
N PHE A 372 -10.25 22.06 -19.31
CA PHE A 372 -10.27 23.20 -18.39
C PHE A 372 -9.40 24.33 -18.94
N GLU A 373 -9.95 25.55 -18.98
CA GLU A 373 -9.36 26.71 -19.63
C GLU A 373 -9.41 27.94 -18.72
N ALA A 374 -8.45 28.84 -18.87
CA ALA A 374 -8.51 30.20 -18.34
C ALA A 374 -8.51 31.22 -19.46
N LYS A 375 -9.15 32.37 -19.25
CA LYS A 375 -9.07 33.51 -20.14
C LYS A 375 -7.82 34.32 -19.81
N VAL A 376 -6.88 34.42 -20.76
CA VAL A 376 -5.64 35.17 -20.64
C VAL A 376 -5.62 36.23 -21.75
N GLY A 377 -5.77 37.50 -21.38
CA GLY A 377 -6.11 38.56 -22.31
C GLY A 377 -7.49 38.29 -22.94
N ASP A 378 -7.58 38.32 -24.26
CA ASP A 378 -8.84 38.06 -24.98
C ASP A 378 -9.01 36.59 -25.41
N ALA A 379 -8.05 35.72 -25.12
CA ALA A 379 -8.04 34.34 -25.58
C ALA A 379 -8.26 33.33 -24.42
N TRP A 380 -8.96 32.23 -24.73
CA TRP A 380 -9.04 31.06 -23.87
C TRP A 380 -7.79 30.20 -24.07
N LYS A 381 -7.14 29.84 -22.96
CA LYS A 381 -5.96 28.97 -22.92
C LYS A 381 -6.29 27.70 -22.18
N THR A 382 -6.12 26.55 -22.82
CA THR A 382 -6.25 25.24 -22.15
C THR A 382 -5.16 25.07 -21.11
N LEU A 383 -5.56 24.71 -19.89
CA LEU A 383 -4.71 24.49 -18.74
C LEU A 383 -4.57 22.99 -18.42
N ALA A 384 -5.68 22.25 -18.57
CA ALA A 384 -5.73 20.82 -18.33
C ALA A 384 -6.84 20.16 -19.15
N GLU A 385 -6.71 18.86 -19.37
CA GLU A 385 -7.71 18.02 -20.01
C GLU A 385 -7.64 16.60 -19.44
N GLY A 386 -8.66 15.80 -19.64
CA GLY A 386 -8.69 14.41 -19.17
C GLY A 386 -9.89 13.62 -19.69
N ALA A 387 -9.86 12.31 -19.48
CA ALA A 387 -10.92 11.41 -19.88
C ALA A 387 -11.98 11.21 -18.79
N ALA A 388 -11.59 10.86 -17.56
CA ALA A 388 -12.52 10.65 -16.45
C ALA A 388 -12.52 11.83 -15.47
N MET A 389 -13.66 12.10 -14.84
CA MET A 389 -13.74 13.09 -13.76
C MET A 389 -13.98 12.40 -12.41
N GLY A 390 -15.02 11.59 -12.30
CA GLY A 390 -15.32 10.81 -11.11
C GLY A 390 -15.69 11.66 -9.88
N TYR A 391 -15.53 11.05 -8.70
CA TYR A 391 -15.88 11.67 -7.42
C TYR A 391 -15.04 12.92 -7.11
N ARG A 392 -13.75 12.90 -7.48
CA ARG A 392 -12.83 14.04 -7.32
C ARG A 392 -11.73 14.01 -8.37
N ARG A 393 -11.56 15.11 -9.08
CA ARG A 393 -10.46 15.32 -10.01
C ARG A 393 -9.65 16.54 -9.57
N LEU A 394 -8.39 16.31 -9.19
CA LEU A 394 -7.40 17.37 -8.97
C LEU A 394 -6.46 17.42 -10.17
N ALA A 395 -6.59 18.45 -10.99
CA ALA A 395 -5.74 18.61 -12.16
C ALA A 395 -4.81 19.82 -11.96
N ARG A 396 -3.51 19.56 -11.86
CA ARG A 396 -2.47 20.58 -11.71
C ARG A 396 -2.05 21.14 -13.07
N PHE A 397 -1.72 22.41 -13.08
CA PHE A 397 -1.18 23.13 -14.26
C PHE A 397 -0.21 24.23 -13.82
N ALA A 398 0.51 24.83 -14.78
CA ALA A 398 1.37 25.98 -14.50
C ALA A 398 0.53 27.14 -13.93
N THR A 399 1.03 27.80 -12.87
CA THR A 399 0.32 28.91 -12.24
C THR A 399 -0.14 29.93 -13.27
N VAL A 400 -1.43 30.26 -13.25
CA VAL A 400 -2.06 31.27 -14.07
C VAL A 400 -2.79 32.28 -13.19
N GLU A 401 -2.77 33.55 -13.60
CA GLU A 401 -3.59 34.60 -13.01
C GLU A 401 -4.72 34.97 -13.98
N SER A 402 -5.97 34.76 -13.55
CA SER A 402 -7.14 35.06 -14.35
C SER A 402 -8.36 35.34 -13.49
N ALA A 403 -9.36 36.04 -14.05
CA ALA A 403 -10.67 36.24 -13.47
C ALA A 403 -11.75 35.33 -14.11
N GLU A 404 -11.45 34.69 -15.24
CA GLU A 404 -12.44 33.83 -15.92
C GLU A 404 -11.85 32.46 -16.22
N PHE A 405 -12.61 31.41 -15.84
CA PHE A 405 -12.26 30.01 -16.08
C PHE A 405 -13.46 29.25 -16.65
N ARG A 406 -13.17 28.21 -17.43
CA ARG A 406 -14.21 27.38 -18.03
C ARG A 406 -13.81 25.90 -18.00
N LEU A 407 -14.70 25.08 -17.43
CA LEU A 407 -14.67 23.63 -17.55
C LEU A 407 -15.68 23.20 -18.60
N THR A 408 -15.25 22.47 -19.62
CA THR A 408 -16.10 21.96 -20.71
C THR A 408 -16.06 20.44 -20.73
N VAL A 409 -17.22 19.79 -20.73
CA VAL A 409 -17.37 18.35 -20.97
C VAL A 409 -17.34 18.11 -22.48
N THR A 410 -16.25 17.56 -22.98
CA THR A 410 -16.02 17.30 -24.41
C THR A 410 -16.66 16.00 -24.87
N ALA A 411 -16.73 15.00 -23.98
CA ALA A 411 -17.37 13.71 -24.25
C ALA A 411 -18.04 13.16 -22.98
N ALA A 412 -19.23 12.59 -23.12
CA ALA A 412 -19.97 11.99 -22.02
C ALA A 412 -21.09 11.06 -22.49
N LYS A 413 -21.47 10.12 -21.61
CA LYS A 413 -22.75 9.38 -21.72
C LYS A 413 -23.93 10.32 -21.42
N PRO A 414 -25.16 9.98 -21.86
CA PRO A 414 -26.36 10.78 -21.56
C PRO A 414 -26.57 11.01 -20.06
N GLY A 415 -26.99 12.20 -19.66
CA GLY A 415 -27.29 12.56 -18.28
C GLY A 415 -26.03 12.89 -17.43
N ALA A 416 -24.85 13.03 -18.04
CA ALA A 416 -23.66 13.50 -17.36
C ALA A 416 -23.86 14.92 -16.79
N LYS A 417 -23.38 15.14 -15.57
CA LYS A 417 -23.43 16.45 -14.92
C LYS A 417 -22.14 16.73 -14.18
N VAL A 418 -21.64 17.96 -14.36
CA VAL A 418 -20.55 18.47 -13.52
C VAL A 418 -21.17 18.92 -12.19
N GLY A 419 -20.69 18.39 -11.11
CA GLY A 419 -21.07 18.78 -9.76
C GLY A 419 -20.29 20.04 -9.29
N ARG A 420 -19.42 19.88 -8.32
CA ARG A 420 -18.57 20.96 -7.80
C ARG A 420 -17.43 21.28 -8.77
N VAL A 421 -17.11 22.57 -8.88
CA VAL A 421 -15.89 23.09 -9.50
C VAL A 421 -15.28 24.12 -8.57
N ALA A 422 -14.08 23.88 -8.10
CA ALA A 422 -13.32 24.76 -7.23
C ALA A 422 -11.94 25.05 -7.86
N LEU A 423 -11.38 26.19 -7.49
CA LEU A 423 -10.05 26.62 -7.92
C LEU A 423 -9.11 26.69 -6.72
N ARG A 424 -7.96 26.05 -6.83
CA ARG A 424 -7.03 25.94 -5.72
C ARG A 424 -5.62 26.37 -6.10
N PHE A 425 -4.82 26.65 -5.08
CA PHE A 425 -3.39 26.85 -5.20
C PHE A 425 -2.67 25.78 -4.39
N ALA A 426 -2.04 24.85 -5.09
CA ALA A 426 -1.17 23.85 -4.50
C ALA A 426 0.19 24.50 -4.22
N ALA A 427 0.48 24.75 -2.95
CA ALA A 427 1.78 25.27 -2.55
C ALA A 427 2.88 24.26 -2.91
N PRO A 428 3.98 24.71 -3.53
CA PRO A 428 5.07 23.82 -3.90
C PRO A 428 5.73 23.23 -2.65
N VAL A 429 6.04 21.94 -2.73
CA VAL A 429 6.81 21.23 -1.70
C VAL A 429 8.20 20.94 -2.26
N ALA A 430 9.24 21.26 -1.50
CA ALA A 430 10.60 21.01 -1.92
C ALA A 430 10.91 19.51 -1.99
N ARG A 431 11.61 19.11 -3.02
CA ARG A 431 12.08 17.73 -3.22
C ARG A 431 13.24 17.35 -2.29
N ALA A 432 13.84 18.34 -1.62
CA ALA A 432 15.09 18.23 -0.88
C ALA A 432 15.13 17.15 0.22
N ASP A 433 13.99 16.71 0.71
CA ASP A 433 13.94 15.69 1.77
C ASP A 433 14.08 14.24 1.25
N ASP A 434 13.86 14.00 -0.06
CA ASP A 434 14.03 12.67 -0.66
C ASP A 434 15.48 12.40 -1.05
N GLU A 435 16.28 13.45 -1.19
CA GLU A 435 17.70 13.38 -1.46
C GLU A 435 18.51 13.45 -0.16
N ARG A 436 18.31 12.54 0.80
CA ARG A 436 19.47 12.13 1.59
C ARG A 436 20.45 11.60 0.55
N SER A 437 21.59 12.27 0.43
CA SER A 437 22.67 11.81 -0.44
C SER A 437 22.92 10.35 -0.10
N GLU A 438 22.38 9.45 -0.93
CA GLU A 438 22.69 8.03 -0.78
C GLU A 438 24.20 7.94 -0.81
N PRO A 439 24.85 7.27 0.14
CA PRO A 439 26.30 7.09 0.07
C PRO A 439 26.60 6.50 -1.30
N ALA A 440 27.68 6.95 -1.89
CA ALA A 440 28.10 6.42 -3.18
C ALA A 440 28.31 4.89 -3.04
N PRO A 441 27.79 4.09 -3.98
CA PRO A 441 28.09 2.67 -4.00
C PRO A 441 29.61 2.46 -4.07
N LEU A 442 30.12 1.36 -3.52
CA LEU A 442 31.53 0.96 -3.56
C LEU A 442 32.03 0.64 -4.99
N TRP A 443 31.55 1.43 -5.97
CA TRP A 443 31.90 1.31 -7.39
C TRP A 443 33.11 2.18 -7.73
N GLY A 444 33.96 1.67 -8.60
CA GLY A 444 34.95 2.51 -9.29
C GLY A 444 36.28 2.74 -8.57
N GLY A 445 36.49 2.21 -7.36
CA GLY A 445 37.77 2.34 -6.66
C GLY A 445 38.09 1.16 -5.74
N GLU A 446 37.07 0.57 -5.15
CA GLU A 446 37.22 -0.53 -4.20
C GLU A 446 36.80 -1.89 -4.78
N VAL A 447 35.82 -1.92 -5.68
CA VAL A 447 35.40 -3.14 -6.38
C VAL A 447 36.24 -3.34 -7.63
N LEU A 448 37.06 -4.39 -7.65
CA LEU A 448 37.90 -4.78 -8.79
C LEU A 448 37.08 -5.37 -9.92
N SER A 449 36.17 -6.27 -9.60
CA SER A 449 35.28 -6.91 -10.58
C SER A 449 33.96 -7.34 -9.96
N ILE A 450 32.92 -7.39 -10.81
CA ILE A 450 31.66 -8.03 -10.52
C ILE A 450 31.45 -9.09 -11.59
N ARG A 451 31.22 -10.31 -11.16
CA ARG A 451 31.05 -11.45 -12.06
C ARG A 451 29.97 -12.39 -11.57
N GLU A 452 29.43 -13.15 -12.47
CA GLU A 452 28.63 -14.31 -12.09
C GLU A 452 29.49 -15.30 -11.32
N GLY A 453 28.89 -15.99 -10.36
CA GLY A 453 29.54 -17.07 -9.64
C GLY A 453 29.61 -18.37 -10.46
N THR A 454 29.43 -19.50 -9.80
CA THR A 454 29.39 -20.82 -10.48
C THR A 454 28.03 -21.09 -11.15
N SER A 455 27.01 -20.31 -10.79
CA SER A 455 25.65 -20.36 -11.33
C SER A 455 25.06 -18.95 -11.48
N ALA A 456 24.06 -18.81 -12.34
CA ALA A 456 23.43 -17.54 -12.69
C ALA A 456 22.72 -16.85 -11.49
N ASN A 457 22.47 -17.57 -10.40
CA ASN A 457 21.93 -17.02 -9.17
C ASN A 457 23.00 -16.51 -8.19
N GLU A 458 24.27 -16.52 -8.56
CA GLU A 458 25.38 -16.02 -7.76
C GLU A 458 25.99 -14.77 -8.37
N MET A 459 26.08 -13.70 -7.59
CA MET A 459 26.83 -12.47 -7.93
C MET A 459 28.04 -12.33 -7.01
N VAL A 460 29.24 -12.29 -7.59
CA VAL A 460 30.50 -12.19 -6.85
C VAL A 460 31.13 -10.82 -7.06
N PHE A 461 31.51 -10.21 -5.95
CA PHE A 461 32.23 -8.93 -5.89
C PHE A 461 33.64 -9.20 -5.40
N ASP A 462 34.63 -8.87 -6.23
CA ASP A 462 36.03 -8.97 -5.89
C ASP A 462 36.57 -7.56 -5.62
N PHE A 463 37.20 -7.34 -4.48
CA PHE A 463 37.75 -6.05 -4.07
C PHE A 463 39.28 -5.99 -4.31
N VAL A 464 39.75 -4.78 -4.69
CA VAL A 464 41.18 -4.50 -4.84
C VAL A 464 41.93 -4.76 -3.52
N ASN A 465 41.35 -4.25 -2.42
CA ASN A 465 41.81 -4.47 -1.06
C ASN A 465 40.64 -4.96 -0.21
N PRO A 466 40.88 -5.63 0.94
CA PRO A 466 39.81 -5.99 1.84
C PRO A 466 38.98 -4.76 2.23
N SER A 467 37.76 -4.68 1.73
CA SER A 467 36.87 -3.54 1.92
C SER A 467 35.78 -3.84 2.94
N ARG A 468 35.34 -2.82 3.65
CA ARG A 468 34.25 -2.93 4.61
C ARG A 468 32.92 -2.78 3.85
N VAL A 469 32.02 -3.73 4.05
CA VAL A 469 30.66 -3.69 3.52
C VAL A 469 29.70 -3.70 4.69
N SER A 470 28.81 -2.72 4.76
CA SER A 470 27.80 -2.57 5.82
C SER A 470 26.38 -2.71 5.32
N ALA A 471 26.14 -2.56 4.00
CA ALA A 471 24.86 -2.72 3.39
C ALA A 471 24.97 -3.14 1.92
N PHE A 472 23.91 -3.70 1.39
CA PHE A 472 23.72 -3.83 -0.04
C PHE A 472 22.29 -3.41 -0.44
N ARG A 473 22.10 -3.08 -1.72
CA ARG A 473 20.82 -2.71 -2.29
C ARG A 473 20.56 -3.58 -3.51
N PHE A 474 19.37 -4.17 -3.57
CA PHE A 474 18.81 -4.79 -4.76
C PHE A 474 17.81 -3.85 -5.40
N ARG A 475 17.99 -3.56 -6.68
CA ARG A 475 17.04 -2.79 -7.49
C ARG A 475 16.39 -3.74 -8.47
N PRO A 476 15.14 -4.22 -8.21
CA PRO A 476 14.42 -5.06 -9.16
C PRO A 476 14.10 -4.26 -10.44
N GLU A 477 14.30 -4.86 -11.59
CA GLU A 477 13.83 -4.31 -12.86
C GLU A 477 12.38 -4.72 -13.05
N SER A 478 11.52 -3.75 -13.29
CA SER A 478 10.09 -3.78 -13.56
C SER A 478 9.33 -5.14 -13.46
N ASN A 479 8.02 -5.11 -13.36
CA ASN A 479 7.06 -6.21 -13.09
C ASN A 479 7.16 -7.47 -14.00
N ASN A 480 8.04 -7.52 -14.96
CA ASN A 480 8.24 -8.65 -15.89
C ASN A 480 9.58 -9.38 -15.71
N GLY A 481 10.40 -8.99 -14.75
CA GLY A 481 11.70 -9.60 -14.44
C GLY A 481 11.61 -10.71 -13.40
N VAL A 482 12.71 -11.46 -13.25
CA VAL A 482 12.89 -12.41 -12.15
C VAL A 482 13.01 -11.61 -10.85
N LEU A 483 12.06 -11.79 -9.95
CA LEU A 483 12.05 -11.14 -8.64
C LEU A 483 12.60 -12.11 -7.59
N ILE A 484 13.87 -11.93 -7.23
CA ILE A 484 14.47 -12.68 -6.12
C ILE A 484 13.85 -12.19 -4.83
N ASP A 485 13.29 -13.09 -4.06
CA ASP A 485 12.65 -12.81 -2.78
C ASP A 485 13.44 -13.35 -1.58
N ARG A 486 14.38 -14.30 -1.79
CA ARG A 486 15.29 -14.78 -0.74
C ARG A 486 16.73 -14.79 -1.20
N TRP A 487 17.63 -14.43 -0.30
CA TRP A 487 19.04 -14.27 -0.57
C TRP A 487 19.92 -14.79 0.55
N GLU A 488 21.16 -15.15 0.21
CA GLU A 488 22.25 -15.44 1.14
C GLU A 488 23.45 -14.57 0.81
N LEU A 489 24.16 -14.11 1.84
CA LEU A 489 25.42 -13.38 1.72
C LEU A 489 26.55 -14.24 2.27
N LEU A 490 27.58 -14.43 1.44
CA LEU A 490 28.75 -15.23 1.77
C LEU A 490 30.03 -14.39 1.58
N THR A 491 31.06 -14.73 2.33
CA THR A 491 32.37 -14.08 2.25
C THR A 491 33.45 -15.10 2.02
N SER A 492 34.57 -14.66 1.41
CA SER A 492 35.74 -15.49 1.16
C SER A 492 37.02 -14.67 1.25
N ALA A 493 38.08 -15.30 1.71
CA ALA A 493 39.46 -14.75 1.71
C ALA A 493 40.21 -15.07 0.40
N ASP A 494 39.91 -16.21 -0.22
CA ASP A 494 40.62 -16.79 -1.36
C ASP A 494 39.79 -16.85 -2.66
N GLY A 495 38.54 -16.45 -2.59
CA GLY A 495 37.59 -16.53 -3.72
C GLY A 495 37.13 -17.94 -4.10
N LYS A 496 37.51 -18.96 -3.30
CA LYS A 496 37.21 -20.38 -3.53
C LYS A 496 36.39 -20.99 -2.41
N SER A 497 36.80 -20.75 -1.16
CA SER A 497 36.14 -21.25 0.05
C SER A 497 35.21 -20.18 0.58
N TRP A 498 33.88 -20.45 0.64
CA TRP A 498 32.87 -19.50 1.00
C TRP A 498 32.23 -19.81 2.35
N THR A 499 32.04 -18.78 3.14
CA THR A 499 31.37 -18.86 4.45
C THR A 499 30.11 -18.00 4.42
N LYS A 500 28.96 -18.58 4.71
CA LYS A 500 27.72 -17.83 4.86
C LYS A 500 27.76 -16.95 6.11
N VAL A 501 27.40 -15.69 5.94
CA VAL A 501 27.44 -14.66 6.99
C VAL A 501 26.04 -14.23 7.39
N GLU A 502 25.17 -14.09 6.40
CA GLU A 502 23.82 -13.61 6.62
C GLU A 502 22.88 -14.16 5.54
N GLU A 503 21.60 -14.24 5.84
CA GLU A 503 20.53 -14.59 4.92
C GLU A 503 19.31 -13.74 5.22
N GLY A 504 18.41 -13.58 4.24
CA GLY A 504 17.20 -12.81 4.41
C GLY A 504 16.24 -12.95 3.25
N GLU A 505 15.16 -12.20 3.35
CA GLU A 505 14.12 -12.13 2.33
C GLU A 505 13.76 -10.69 2.00
N PHE A 506 13.31 -10.45 0.76
CA PHE A 506 12.69 -9.21 0.32
C PHE A 506 11.17 -9.43 0.36
N GLY A 507 10.56 -9.03 1.47
CA GLY A 507 9.10 -9.15 1.64
C GLY A 507 8.37 -8.29 0.64
N ASN A 508 7.25 -8.83 0.13
CA ASN A 508 6.31 -8.11 -0.74
C ASN A 508 6.91 -7.57 -2.06
N ILE A 509 8.06 -8.05 -2.51
CA ILE A 509 8.78 -7.51 -3.67
C ILE A 509 7.97 -7.61 -4.97
N LYS A 510 7.04 -8.55 -5.07
CA LYS A 510 6.18 -8.72 -6.26
C LYS A 510 5.16 -7.59 -6.39
N ALA A 511 4.55 -7.18 -5.30
CA ALA A 511 3.56 -6.11 -5.28
C ALA A 511 4.22 -4.72 -5.21
N ASN A 512 5.38 -4.63 -4.55
CA ASN A 512 6.15 -3.41 -4.38
C ASN A 512 7.61 -3.59 -4.83
N PRO A 513 7.90 -3.59 -6.15
CA PRO A 513 9.24 -3.80 -6.69
C PRO A 513 10.13 -2.54 -6.59
N VAL A 514 10.19 -1.93 -5.41
CA VAL A 514 11.07 -0.79 -5.11
C VAL A 514 12.48 -1.29 -4.73
N PRO A 515 13.51 -0.40 -4.75
CA PRO A 515 14.84 -0.76 -4.29
C PRO A 515 14.82 -1.31 -2.86
N GLN A 516 15.33 -2.53 -2.70
CA GLN A 516 15.39 -3.24 -1.42
C GLN A 516 16.75 -3.02 -0.76
N TRP A 517 16.76 -2.41 0.43
CA TRP A 517 17.97 -2.16 1.19
C TRP A 517 18.16 -3.25 2.26
N VAL A 518 19.35 -3.82 2.32
CA VAL A 518 19.75 -4.74 3.37
C VAL A 518 20.93 -4.12 4.13
N TYR A 519 20.72 -3.87 5.40
CA TYR A 519 21.76 -3.41 6.32
C TYR A 519 22.24 -4.61 7.11
N LEU A 520 23.53 -4.93 6.97
CA LEU A 520 24.08 -6.13 7.58
C LEU A 520 24.04 -6.04 9.10
N LYS A 521 23.67 -7.14 9.75
CA LYS A 521 23.67 -7.25 11.22
C LYS A 521 25.02 -6.89 11.82
N LYS A 522 26.10 -7.27 11.12
CA LYS A 522 27.47 -6.87 11.41
C LYS A 522 28.16 -6.54 10.09
N PRO A 523 28.75 -5.35 9.94
CA PRO A 523 29.58 -5.06 8.79
C PRO A 523 30.68 -6.10 8.64
N VAL A 524 30.97 -6.49 7.41
CA VAL A 524 32.01 -7.45 7.08
C VAL A 524 33.20 -6.76 6.39
N ARG A 525 34.43 -7.16 6.69
CA ARG A 525 35.63 -6.71 5.98
C ARG A 525 36.20 -7.87 5.18
N VAL A 526 36.07 -7.79 3.85
CA VAL A 526 36.27 -8.94 2.98
C VAL A 526 36.98 -8.57 1.68
N ARG A 527 37.66 -9.54 1.08
CA ARG A 527 38.24 -9.44 -0.25
C ARG A 527 37.30 -9.96 -1.34
N HIS A 528 36.47 -10.92 -0.99
CA HIS A 528 35.48 -11.48 -1.90
C HIS A 528 34.13 -11.59 -1.17
N LEU A 529 33.08 -11.08 -1.78
CA LEU A 529 31.72 -11.15 -1.27
C LEU A 529 30.84 -11.77 -2.34
N LYS A 530 29.94 -12.67 -1.94
CA LYS A 530 28.98 -13.30 -2.84
C LYS A 530 27.57 -13.09 -2.31
N ILE A 531 26.67 -12.70 -3.18
CA ILE A 531 25.23 -12.68 -2.91
C ILE A 531 24.58 -13.74 -3.79
N VAL A 532 23.86 -14.65 -3.16
CA VAL A 532 23.15 -15.76 -3.82
C VAL A 532 21.66 -15.50 -3.75
N GLY A 533 20.98 -15.50 -4.89
CA GLY A 533 19.53 -15.59 -4.93
C GLY A 533 19.12 -17.03 -4.69
N VAL A 534 18.51 -17.30 -3.54
CA VAL A 534 18.13 -18.67 -3.15
C VAL A 534 16.78 -19.06 -3.69
N HIS A 535 15.90 -18.07 -3.87
CA HIS A 535 14.56 -18.26 -4.39
C HIS A 535 14.11 -17.02 -5.17
N ALA A 536 13.26 -17.22 -6.15
CA ALA A 536 12.59 -16.16 -6.88
C ALA A 536 11.11 -16.49 -7.09
N ILE A 537 10.29 -15.46 -7.15
CA ILE A 537 8.85 -15.59 -7.33
C ILE A 537 8.56 -15.97 -8.80
N ASP A 538 7.83 -17.06 -8.99
CA ASP A 538 7.37 -17.55 -10.29
C ASP A 538 8.49 -17.85 -11.33
N ALA A 539 9.76 -17.98 -10.90
CA ALA A 539 10.89 -18.21 -11.79
C ALA A 539 12.07 -18.90 -11.06
N GLU A 540 13.05 -19.39 -11.82
CA GLU A 540 14.35 -19.75 -11.26
C GLU A 540 15.11 -18.47 -10.88
N PRO A 541 15.81 -18.44 -9.73
CA PRO A 541 16.55 -17.26 -9.29
C PRO A 541 17.77 -16.99 -10.18
N VAL A 542 17.84 -15.77 -10.73
CA VAL A 542 18.94 -15.33 -11.58
C VAL A 542 19.27 -13.87 -11.28
N TRP A 543 20.55 -13.54 -11.11
CA TRP A 543 21.06 -12.19 -10.92
C TRP A 543 21.63 -11.57 -12.21
N ASN A 544 21.24 -11.95 -13.37
CA ASN A 544 21.81 -11.34 -14.56
C ASN A 544 21.32 -9.89 -14.76
N ARG A 545 22.16 -9.06 -15.37
CA ARG A 545 21.86 -7.64 -15.63
C ARG A 545 20.64 -7.42 -16.54
N ALA A 546 20.28 -8.41 -17.32
CA ALA A 546 19.17 -8.33 -18.27
C ALA A 546 17.81 -8.76 -17.66
N ALA A 547 17.80 -9.52 -16.56
CA ALA A 547 16.58 -10.13 -16.03
C ALA A 547 16.38 -9.96 -14.52
N GLY A 548 17.42 -9.61 -13.73
CA GLY A 548 17.36 -9.72 -12.27
C GLY A 548 17.56 -8.42 -11.48
N GLY A 549 17.74 -7.28 -12.15
CA GLY A 549 18.00 -6.01 -11.46
C GLY A 549 19.48 -5.82 -11.09
N MET A 550 19.82 -4.70 -10.46
CA MET A 550 21.18 -4.34 -10.06
C MET A 550 21.38 -4.50 -8.56
N LEU A 551 22.54 -5.05 -8.19
CA LEU A 551 23.05 -5.10 -6.82
C LEU A 551 24.13 -4.04 -6.61
N ASP A 552 23.98 -3.20 -5.59
CA ASP A 552 24.98 -2.22 -5.17
C ASP A 552 25.46 -2.56 -3.75
N LEU A 553 26.74 -2.34 -3.48
CA LEU A 553 27.33 -2.50 -2.15
C LEU A 553 27.68 -1.14 -1.56
N PHE A 554 27.60 -1.02 -0.24
CA PHE A 554 27.83 0.23 0.48
C PHE A 554 28.64 0.02 1.75
N ASP A 555 29.38 1.06 2.14
CA ASP A 555 29.96 1.22 3.46
C ASP A 555 29.42 2.50 4.13
N GLY A 556 29.76 2.71 5.40
CA GLY A 556 29.36 3.91 6.16
C GLY A 556 28.03 3.81 6.88
N PHE A 557 27.30 2.70 6.75
CA PHE A 557 26.16 2.40 7.61
C PHE A 557 26.65 1.72 8.88
N GLU A 558 26.69 2.44 9.99
CA GLU A 558 26.85 1.81 11.30
C GLU A 558 25.53 1.12 11.64
N SER A 559 25.60 -0.08 12.21
CA SER A 559 24.42 -0.85 12.57
C SER A 559 23.55 0.01 13.49
N ALA A 560 22.45 0.55 12.97
CA ALA A 560 21.47 1.31 13.73
C ALA A 560 20.62 0.38 14.62
N ARG A 561 21.25 -0.58 15.30
CA ARG A 561 20.59 -1.36 16.34
C ARG A 561 20.72 -0.61 17.65
N PRO A 562 19.62 -0.19 18.27
CA PRO A 562 19.64 0.17 19.68
C PRO A 562 20.17 -1.05 20.45
N LYS A 563 21.08 -0.81 21.38
CA LYS A 563 21.59 -1.81 22.33
C LYS A 563 20.47 -2.38 23.17
#